data_40d9432ec9bb1cd279273a29f13a6157
#
_entry.id   40d9432ec9bb1cd279273a29f13a6157
#
_cell.length_a   1.000
_cell.length_b   1.000
_cell.length_c   1.000
_cell.angle_alpha   90.00
_cell.angle_beta   90.00
_cell.angle_gamma   90.00
#
_symmetry.space_group_name_H-M   'P 1'
#
loop_
_entity.id
_entity.type
_entity.pdbx_description
1 polymer ?
#
loop_
_entity_poly.entity_id
_entity_poly.type
_entity_poly.pdbx_seq_one_letter_code
_entity_poly.pdbx_strand_id
1 'polypeptide(L)'
;MSFERRQLLKVLSCAFGSSLILRRNGLAMAAQNPAQPASPAPSAKATAKQESAAPGLEKVAGIGGFFFRAHDPVALGRWYLEHLGIPLTPTSEGAQVWQHEAGPTSFTPYPETTKYFGDPQKVWMLNFRVHDLDKMAAQLRTAGIEVKVDPKTYSYGRFARLHDPEGNPIELWQPS
;
A
#
# COMPACT_ATOMS: atom_id res chain seq x y z
N MET A 1 14.48 18.27 -45.58
CA MET A 1 13.20 18.65 -46.18
C MET A 1 12.23 18.98 -45.08
N SER A 2 11.90 20.26 -45.02
CA SER A 2 11.03 20.92 -44.03
C SER A 2 9.56 20.67 -44.39
N PHE A 3 8.71 20.42 -43.44
CA PHE A 3 7.28 20.71 -43.57
C PHE A 3 6.70 21.23 -42.27
N GLU A 4 6.18 22.38 -42.42
CA GLU A 4 5.72 23.44 -41.55
C GLU A 4 4.47 23.14 -40.72
N ARG A 5 4.42 23.93 -39.67
CA ARG A 5 3.24 24.28 -38.88
C ARG A 5 2.15 24.93 -39.72
N ARG A 6 0.88 24.67 -39.42
CA ARG A 6 -0.19 25.68 -39.54
C ARG A 6 -1.30 25.50 -38.52
N GLN A 7 -1.54 26.60 -37.84
CA GLN A 7 -2.62 26.91 -36.93
C GLN A 7 -3.99 26.88 -37.60
N LEU A 8 -5.03 26.68 -36.83
CA LEU A 8 -6.31 27.38 -37.03
C LEU A 8 -7.09 27.51 -35.72
N LEU A 9 -7.07 28.75 -35.19
CA LEU A 9 -8.08 29.27 -34.30
C LEU A 9 -9.42 29.37 -35.02
N LYS A 10 -10.53 29.02 -34.37
CA LYS A 10 -11.82 29.66 -34.60
C LYS A 10 -12.55 29.86 -33.28
N VAL A 11 -12.66 31.10 -32.95
CA VAL A 11 -13.58 31.72 -32.00
C VAL A 11 -14.98 31.76 -32.59
N LEU A 12 -16.00 31.44 -31.82
CA LEU A 12 -17.30 32.11 -31.95
C LEU A 12 -18.05 32.14 -30.61
N SER A 13 -18.49 33.33 -30.33
CA SER A 13 -19.22 33.81 -29.14
C SER A 13 -20.71 33.55 -29.16
N CYS A 14 -21.31 33.75 -28.00
CA CYS A 14 -22.68 34.21 -27.66
C CYS A 14 -23.77 33.14 -27.49
N ALA A 15 -24.30 33.00 -26.26
CA ALA A 15 -25.57 33.63 -25.93
C ALA A 15 -25.91 33.47 -24.43
N PHE A 16 -26.41 34.56 -23.86
CA PHE A 16 -26.97 34.73 -22.53
C PHE A 16 -28.19 33.86 -22.28
N GLY A 17 -28.28 33.27 -21.09
CA GLY A 17 -29.48 32.63 -20.59
C GLY A 17 -29.46 32.62 -19.07
N SER A 18 -30.05 33.66 -18.46
CA SER A 18 -30.32 33.74 -17.02
C SER A 18 -31.30 32.64 -16.59
N SER A 19 -30.99 31.86 -15.58
CA SER A 19 -31.97 31.08 -14.82
C SER A 19 -31.55 30.87 -13.39
N LEU A 20 -32.25 31.55 -12.56
CA LEU A 20 -32.75 31.27 -11.21
C LEU A 20 -31.92 30.34 -10.31
N ILE A 21 -31.29 30.97 -9.33
CA ILE A 21 -30.66 30.33 -8.17
C ILE A 21 -31.77 29.71 -7.29
N LEU A 22 -31.87 28.40 -7.30
CA LEU A 22 -32.56 27.66 -6.23
C LEU A 22 -31.52 27.11 -5.27
N ARG A 23 -31.33 27.80 -4.14
CA ARG A 23 -30.53 27.30 -3.01
C ARG A 23 -31.23 26.05 -2.45
N ARG A 24 -30.73 24.88 -2.78
CA ARG A 24 -30.99 23.67 -2.01
C ARG A 24 -29.88 23.52 -0.99
N ASN A 25 -30.21 23.74 0.27
CA ASN A 25 -29.42 23.29 1.41
C ASN A 25 -29.35 21.77 1.36
N GLY A 26 -28.33 21.24 0.71
CA GLY A 26 -27.96 19.84 0.82
C GLY A 26 -27.09 19.67 2.06
N LEU A 27 -27.63 19.09 3.13
CA LEU A 27 -26.82 18.50 4.18
C LEU A 27 -25.85 17.53 3.51
N ALA A 28 -24.57 17.84 3.58
CA ALA A 28 -23.53 16.87 3.27
C ALA A 28 -23.60 15.77 4.33
N MET A 29 -24.30 14.68 4.00
CA MET A 29 -24.13 13.43 4.73
C MET A 29 -22.68 13.01 4.49
N ALA A 30 -21.86 13.14 5.53
CA ALA A 30 -20.56 12.49 5.58
C ALA A 30 -20.79 11.00 5.32
N ALA A 31 -20.37 10.54 4.16
CA ALA A 31 -20.33 9.12 3.84
C ALA A 31 -19.42 8.48 4.89
N GLN A 32 -20.02 7.81 5.88
CA GLN A 32 -19.32 6.95 6.80
C GLN A 32 -18.75 5.80 5.97
N ASN A 33 -17.45 5.86 5.74
CA ASN A 33 -16.70 4.78 5.13
C ASN A 33 -16.91 3.55 6.04
N PRO A 34 -17.45 2.42 5.55
CA PRO A 34 -17.63 1.25 6.38
C PRO A 34 -16.27 0.85 6.94
N ALA A 35 -16.21 0.64 8.25
CA ALA A 35 -15.02 0.22 8.97
C ALA A 35 -14.39 -0.96 8.20
N GLN A 36 -13.18 -0.73 7.73
CA GLN A 36 -12.43 -1.72 6.97
C GLN A 36 -12.19 -2.92 7.91
N PRO A 37 -12.53 -4.16 7.52
CA PRO A 37 -12.32 -5.30 8.40
C PRO A 37 -10.85 -5.40 8.73
N ALA A 38 -10.55 -5.48 10.01
CA ALA A 38 -9.21 -5.73 10.51
C ALA A 38 -8.60 -6.96 9.84
N SER A 39 -7.28 -6.93 9.65
CA SER A 39 -6.53 -8.14 9.29
C SER A 39 -7.06 -9.31 10.13
N PRO A 40 -7.43 -10.45 9.54
CA PRO A 40 -7.72 -11.61 10.35
C PRO A 40 -6.48 -11.89 11.16
N ALA A 41 -6.60 -11.69 12.48
CA ALA A 41 -5.57 -12.10 13.41
C ALA A 41 -5.21 -13.55 13.10
N PRO A 42 -3.95 -13.94 13.20
CA PRO A 42 -3.66 -15.32 13.49
C PRO A 42 -4.47 -15.64 14.75
N SER A 43 -5.46 -16.52 14.63
CA SER A 43 -6.48 -16.76 15.64
C SER A 43 -5.81 -17.09 16.98
N ALA A 44 -5.76 -16.10 17.89
CA ALA A 44 -5.21 -16.26 19.22
C ALA A 44 -6.24 -16.97 20.12
N LYS A 45 -6.67 -18.16 19.75
CA LYS A 45 -7.32 -19.16 20.60
C LYS A 45 -7.24 -20.53 19.95
N ALA A 46 -6.08 -21.00 19.77
CA ALA A 46 -5.62 -22.37 19.97
C ALA A 46 -4.13 -22.19 20.15
N THR A 47 -3.55 -22.88 21.08
CA THR A 47 -2.19 -23.37 20.94
C THR A 47 -2.22 -24.27 19.72
N ALA A 48 -2.43 -23.69 18.55
CA ALA A 48 -2.26 -24.37 17.29
C ALA A 48 -0.78 -24.70 17.27
N LYS A 49 -0.45 -25.90 17.68
CA LYS A 49 0.81 -26.55 17.40
C LYS A 49 1.07 -26.23 15.94
N GLN A 50 2.04 -25.33 15.71
CA GLN A 50 2.40 -24.93 14.35
C GLN A 50 2.60 -26.22 13.59
N GLU A 51 1.73 -26.48 12.61
CA GLU A 51 1.73 -27.71 11.86
C GLU A 51 3.07 -27.76 11.12
N SER A 52 4.00 -28.52 11.66
CA SER A 52 5.34 -28.62 11.11
C SER A 52 5.29 -29.62 9.95
N ALA A 53 6.02 -29.31 8.87
CA ALA A 53 6.25 -30.29 7.82
C ALA A 53 6.73 -31.62 8.41
N ALA A 54 6.44 -32.72 7.72
CA ALA A 54 6.82 -34.05 8.16
C ALA A 54 8.31 -34.12 8.52
N PRO A 55 8.71 -34.87 9.56
CA PRO A 55 10.10 -35.00 9.96
C PRO A 55 10.98 -35.45 8.78
N GLY A 56 12.13 -34.83 8.61
CA GLY A 56 13.11 -35.18 7.57
C GLY A 56 12.93 -34.52 6.21
N LEU A 57 11.87 -33.67 6.01
CA LEU A 57 11.75 -32.85 4.80
C LEU A 57 12.50 -31.52 4.96
N GLU A 58 13.19 -31.14 3.89
CA GLU A 58 13.79 -29.80 3.78
C GLU A 58 12.70 -28.74 3.74
N LYS A 59 12.99 -27.56 4.31
CA LYS A 59 12.04 -26.45 4.40
C LYS A 59 12.69 -25.17 3.88
N VAL A 60 11.86 -24.27 3.33
CA VAL A 60 12.32 -22.92 3.03
C VAL A 60 12.68 -22.18 4.31
N ALA A 61 13.80 -21.45 4.28
CA ALA A 61 14.30 -20.70 5.43
C ALA A 61 13.55 -19.36 5.64
N GLY A 62 12.93 -18.82 4.59
CA GLY A 62 12.22 -17.56 4.64
C GLY A 62 11.92 -17.02 3.25
N ILE A 63 11.41 -15.78 3.20
CA ILE A 63 11.18 -15.06 1.94
C ILE A 63 12.50 -14.44 1.51
N GLY A 64 13.05 -14.87 0.36
CA GLY A 64 14.31 -14.35 -0.19
C GLY A 64 14.13 -13.10 -1.04
N GLY A 65 12.92 -12.81 -1.51
CA GLY A 65 12.60 -11.62 -2.31
C GLY A 65 11.13 -11.56 -2.68
N PHE A 66 10.69 -10.36 -3.03
CA PHE A 66 9.35 -10.12 -3.56
C PHE A 66 9.49 -9.41 -4.93
N PHE A 67 8.92 -10.00 -5.98
CA PHE A 67 9.04 -9.51 -7.35
C PHE A 67 7.67 -9.21 -7.92
N PHE A 68 7.51 -8.02 -8.48
CA PHE A 68 6.26 -7.58 -9.07
C PHE A 68 6.51 -6.66 -10.28
N ARG A 69 5.49 -6.47 -11.09
CA ARG A 69 5.58 -5.58 -12.23
C ARG A 69 5.29 -4.15 -11.80
N ALA A 70 6.10 -3.21 -12.30
CA ALA A 70 5.93 -1.78 -12.10
C ALA A 70 5.83 -1.09 -13.45
N HIS A 71 5.08 0.01 -13.52
CA HIS A 71 5.00 0.87 -14.69
C HIS A 71 6.32 1.62 -14.90
N ASP A 72 6.86 2.21 -13.82
CA ASP A 72 8.19 2.82 -13.79
C ASP A 72 9.00 2.25 -12.62
N PRO A 73 9.75 1.16 -12.83
CA PRO A 73 10.48 0.49 -11.76
C PRO A 73 11.59 1.35 -11.15
N VAL A 74 12.15 2.32 -11.90
CA VAL A 74 13.20 3.20 -11.38
C VAL A 74 12.62 4.25 -10.43
N ALA A 75 11.56 4.93 -10.85
CA ALA A 75 10.89 5.92 -10.01
C ALA A 75 10.27 5.26 -8.77
N LEU A 76 9.63 4.12 -8.94
CA LEU A 76 9.02 3.37 -7.85
C LEU A 76 10.07 2.89 -6.84
N GLY A 77 11.18 2.33 -7.30
CA GLY A 77 12.27 1.88 -6.43
C GLY A 77 12.91 3.04 -5.64
N ARG A 78 13.04 4.23 -6.26
CA ARG A 78 13.51 5.42 -5.56
C ARG A 78 12.53 5.82 -4.45
N TRP A 79 11.24 5.79 -4.71
CA TRP A 79 10.21 6.07 -3.71
C TRP A 79 10.30 5.13 -2.50
N TYR A 80 10.47 3.81 -2.74
CA TYR A 80 10.64 2.84 -1.65
C TYR A 80 11.90 3.11 -0.84
N LEU A 81 13.00 3.50 -1.49
CA LEU A 81 14.24 3.87 -0.79
C LEU A 81 14.05 5.13 0.06
N GLU A 82 13.50 6.20 -0.52
CA GLU A 82 13.37 7.52 0.13
C GLU A 82 12.40 7.51 1.30
N HIS A 83 11.31 6.78 1.19
CA HIS A 83 10.21 6.86 2.17
C HIS A 83 10.13 5.67 3.13
N LEU A 84 10.59 4.49 2.70
CA LEU A 84 10.54 3.26 3.49
C LEU A 84 11.93 2.67 3.80
N GLY A 85 12.99 3.27 3.27
CA GLY A 85 14.37 2.79 3.50
C GLY A 85 14.68 1.45 2.83
N ILE A 86 13.92 1.08 1.79
CA ILE A 86 14.10 -0.19 1.07
C ILE A 86 14.97 0.04 -0.16
N PRO A 87 16.25 -0.41 -0.17
CA PRO A 87 17.10 -0.21 -1.31
C PRO A 87 16.69 -1.10 -2.50
N LEU A 88 16.91 -0.58 -3.70
CA LEU A 88 16.84 -1.40 -4.91
C LEU A 88 17.88 -2.53 -4.85
N THR A 89 17.53 -3.65 -5.46
CA THR A 89 18.49 -4.74 -5.66
C THR A 89 19.65 -4.23 -6.50
N PRO A 90 20.90 -4.34 -6.03
CA PRO A 90 22.07 -3.91 -6.79
C PRO A 90 22.22 -4.70 -8.09
N THR A 91 22.69 -4.03 -9.14
CA THR A 91 23.02 -4.66 -10.42
C THR A 91 24.52 -5.03 -10.52
N SER A 92 25.35 -4.55 -9.59
CA SER A 92 26.79 -4.85 -9.55
C SER A 92 27.06 -6.12 -8.75
N GLU A 93 28.00 -6.92 -9.25
CA GLU A 93 28.46 -8.13 -8.58
C GLU A 93 29.08 -7.79 -7.21
N GLY A 94 28.75 -8.56 -6.17
CA GLY A 94 29.27 -8.38 -4.81
C GLY A 94 28.57 -7.30 -3.98
N ALA A 95 27.65 -6.53 -4.53
CA ALA A 95 26.87 -5.58 -3.73
C ALA A 95 25.81 -6.30 -2.88
N GLN A 96 25.58 -5.79 -1.68
CA GLN A 96 24.65 -6.41 -0.74
C GLN A 96 23.19 -6.06 -1.08
N VAL A 97 22.33 -7.06 -1.03
CA VAL A 97 20.88 -6.88 -1.05
C VAL A 97 20.38 -6.38 0.30
N TRP A 98 19.12 -5.92 0.33
CA TRP A 98 18.48 -5.48 1.55
C TRP A 98 18.49 -6.58 2.62
N GLN A 99 19.06 -6.26 3.78
CA GLN A 99 19.09 -7.17 4.94
C GLN A 99 17.91 -6.85 5.84
N HIS A 100 17.04 -7.82 6.04
CA HIS A 100 15.90 -7.69 6.94
C HIS A 100 16.33 -7.94 8.38
N GLU A 101 15.75 -7.21 9.31
CA GLU A 101 15.85 -7.56 10.70
C GLU A 101 15.09 -8.87 10.98
N ALA A 102 15.63 -9.71 11.86
CA ALA A 102 14.94 -10.91 12.30
C ALA A 102 13.60 -10.57 12.97
N GLY A 103 12.59 -11.39 12.74
CA GLY A 103 11.27 -11.20 13.34
C GLY A 103 10.17 -11.99 12.64
N PRO A 104 8.94 -11.91 13.19
CA PRO A 104 7.81 -12.65 12.66
C PRO A 104 7.45 -12.20 11.24
N THR A 105 7.06 -13.15 10.41
CA THR A 105 6.56 -12.90 9.06
C THR A 105 5.21 -13.60 8.90
N SER A 106 4.21 -12.87 8.45
CA SER A 106 2.90 -13.43 8.09
C SER A 106 2.92 -13.84 6.62
N PHE A 107 2.54 -15.09 6.36
CA PHE A 107 2.31 -15.59 5.01
C PHE A 107 0.90 -16.14 4.94
N THR A 108 -0.02 -15.39 4.34
CA THR A 108 -1.46 -15.66 4.42
C THR A 108 -2.09 -15.59 3.03
N PRO A 109 -2.51 -16.72 2.46
CA PRO A 109 -3.40 -16.72 1.30
C PRO A 109 -4.80 -16.26 1.73
N TYR A 110 -5.37 -15.34 0.96
CA TYR A 110 -6.73 -14.84 1.16
C TYR A 110 -7.68 -15.43 0.11
N PRO A 111 -8.98 -15.55 0.43
CA PRO A 111 -9.98 -15.88 -0.59
C PRO A 111 -9.96 -14.89 -1.74
N GLU A 112 -10.23 -15.35 -2.96
CA GLU A 112 -10.29 -14.52 -4.16
C GLU A 112 -11.25 -13.32 -4.01
N THR A 113 -12.31 -13.50 -3.23
CA THR A 113 -13.33 -12.46 -2.97
C THR A 113 -12.95 -11.49 -1.87
N THR A 114 -11.73 -11.55 -1.36
CA THR A 114 -11.30 -10.68 -0.27
C THR A 114 -11.36 -9.19 -0.66
N LYS A 115 -11.80 -8.37 0.29
CA LYS A 115 -11.71 -6.90 0.18
C LYS A 115 -10.53 -6.33 0.98
N TYR A 116 -9.70 -7.22 1.53
CA TYR A 116 -8.62 -6.82 2.43
C TYR A 116 -7.58 -5.93 1.76
N PHE A 117 -7.35 -6.10 0.46
CA PHE A 117 -6.38 -5.30 -0.30
C PHE A 117 -6.91 -3.95 -0.77
N GLY A 118 -8.19 -3.63 -0.50
CA GLY A 118 -8.84 -2.38 -0.86
C GLY A 118 -9.40 -2.40 -2.28
N ASP A 119 -8.55 -2.43 -3.28
CA ASP A 119 -8.91 -2.52 -4.69
C ASP A 119 -9.08 -4.00 -5.10
N PRO A 120 -10.23 -4.39 -5.69
CA PRO A 120 -10.45 -5.76 -6.15
C PRO A 120 -9.52 -6.21 -7.30
N GLN A 121 -8.86 -5.28 -7.98
CA GLN A 121 -7.84 -5.61 -8.99
C GLN A 121 -6.47 -5.93 -8.38
N LYS A 122 -6.24 -5.62 -7.11
CA LYS A 122 -4.98 -5.93 -6.43
C LYS A 122 -5.05 -7.33 -5.84
N VAL A 123 -4.10 -8.17 -6.23
CA VAL A 123 -4.04 -9.59 -5.86
C VAL A 123 -2.99 -9.89 -4.79
N TRP A 124 -2.32 -8.85 -4.30
CA TRP A 124 -1.33 -8.94 -3.22
C TRP A 124 -1.27 -7.62 -2.45
N MET A 125 -0.71 -7.68 -1.26
CA MET A 125 -0.39 -6.53 -0.43
C MET A 125 0.92 -6.80 0.30
N LEU A 126 1.82 -5.80 0.32
CA LEU A 126 3.03 -5.87 1.13
C LEU A 126 2.72 -5.43 2.57
N ASN A 127 3.20 -6.21 3.53
CA ASN A 127 3.20 -5.83 4.94
C ASN A 127 4.64 -5.63 5.39
N PHE A 128 4.96 -4.43 5.91
CA PHE A 128 6.28 -4.10 6.44
C PHE A 128 6.21 -3.91 7.95
N ARG A 129 7.11 -4.57 8.67
CA ARG A 129 7.29 -4.31 10.10
C ARG A 129 7.95 -2.96 10.33
N VAL A 130 7.49 -2.25 11.34
CA VAL A 130 8.07 -0.98 11.79
C VAL A 130 8.23 -0.99 13.30
N HIS A 131 9.26 -0.31 13.82
CA HIS A 131 9.48 -0.19 15.26
C HIS A 131 8.53 0.78 15.94
N ASP A 132 8.17 1.87 15.25
CA ASP A 132 7.32 2.94 15.76
C ASP A 132 6.37 3.39 14.67
N LEU A 133 5.12 2.94 14.76
CA LEU A 133 4.10 3.21 13.76
C LEU A 133 3.73 4.69 13.69
N ASP A 134 3.72 5.38 14.84
CA ASP A 134 3.33 6.78 14.90
C ASP A 134 4.40 7.68 14.26
N LYS A 135 5.68 7.41 14.52
CA LYS A 135 6.79 8.11 13.85
C LYS A 135 6.80 7.85 12.36
N MET A 136 6.63 6.60 11.94
CA MET A 136 6.59 6.25 10.52
C MET A 136 5.41 6.93 9.82
N ALA A 137 4.22 6.90 10.41
CA ALA A 137 3.06 7.57 9.85
C ALA A 137 3.24 9.10 9.77
N ALA A 138 3.84 9.73 10.78
CA ALA A 138 4.13 11.17 10.79
C ALA A 138 5.14 11.54 9.69
N GLN A 139 6.22 10.78 9.55
CA GLN A 139 7.25 10.94 8.52
C GLN A 139 6.64 10.87 7.12
N LEU A 140 5.85 9.87 6.83
CA LEU A 140 5.20 9.68 5.54
C LEU A 140 4.20 10.80 5.22
N ARG A 141 3.39 11.22 6.21
CA ARG A 141 2.47 12.34 6.04
C ARG A 141 3.18 13.67 5.78
N THR A 142 4.33 13.90 6.41
CA THR A 142 5.17 15.08 6.14
C THR A 142 5.69 15.08 4.70
N ALA A 143 5.93 13.91 4.12
CA ALA A 143 6.28 13.74 2.71
C ALA A 143 5.06 13.79 1.75
N GLY A 144 3.86 14.11 2.25
CA GLY A 144 2.65 14.21 1.45
C GLY A 144 1.97 12.85 1.14
N ILE A 145 2.40 11.78 1.78
CA ILE A 145 1.84 10.44 1.58
C ILE A 145 0.66 10.23 2.52
N GLU A 146 -0.49 9.84 1.96
CA GLU A 146 -1.66 9.50 2.77
C GLU A 146 -1.43 8.21 3.55
N VAL A 147 -1.54 8.27 4.88
CA VAL A 147 -1.43 7.11 5.78
C VAL A 147 -2.65 7.03 6.68
N LYS A 148 -3.33 5.90 6.65
CA LYS A 148 -4.50 5.59 7.48
C LYS A 148 -4.07 4.66 8.61
N VAL A 149 -3.90 5.20 9.83
CA VAL A 149 -3.62 4.41 11.03
C VAL A 149 -4.92 3.79 11.51
N ASP A 150 -4.91 2.47 11.76
CA ASP A 150 -6.04 1.79 12.41
C ASP A 150 -6.12 2.27 13.87
N PRO A 151 -7.26 2.82 14.31
CA PRO A 151 -7.42 3.28 15.70
C PRO A 151 -7.41 2.13 16.71
N LYS A 152 -7.59 0.89 16.25
CA LYS A 152 -7.62 -0.29 17.11
C LYS A 152 -6.22 -0.83 17.36
N THR A 153 -5.92 -1.12 18.61
CA THR A 153 -4.75 -1.90 19.01
C THR A 153 -5.15 -3.36 19.20
N TYR A 154 -4.39 -4.25 18.59
CA TYR A 154 -4.60 -5.69 18.67
C TYR A 154 -3.57 -6.34 19.59
N SER A 155 -3.84 -7.53 20.08
CA SER A 155 -2.89 -8.30 20.92
C SER A 155 -1.58 -8.64 20.20
N TYR A 156 -1.54 -8.53 18.87
CA TYR A 156 -0.39 -8.81 18.01
C TYR A 156 0.17 -7.55 17.34
N GLY A 157 -0.29 -6.37 17.73
CA GLY A 157 0.29 -5.10 17.29
C GLY A 157 -0.69 -4.07 16.77
N ARG A 158 -0.13 -3.03 16.13
CA ARG A 158 -0.84 -1.90 15.54
C ARG A 158 -0.56 -1.85 14.04
N PHE A 159 -1.49 -1.26 13.27
CA PHE A 159 -1.44 -1.26 11.82
C PHE A 159 -1.71 0.12 11.23
N ALA A 160 -1.13 0.37 10.07
CA ALA A 160 -1.50 1.49 9.20
C ALA A 160 -1.49 1.05 7.74
N ARG A 161 -2.21 1.78 6.90
CA ARG A 161 -2.31 1.51 5.47
C ARG A 161 -1.97 2.72 4.64
N LEU A 162 -1.31 2.46 3.53
CA LEU A 162 -0.98 3.43 2.49
C LEU A 162 -0.91 2.73 1.13
N HIS A 163 -0.64 3.52 0.11
CA HIS A 163 -0.37 3.02 -1.24
C HIS A 163 0.94 3.61 -1.73
N ASP A 164 1.65 2.87 -2.56
CA ASP A 164 2.75 3.42 -3.31
C ASP A 164 2.24 4.30 -4.49
N PRO A 165 3.11 5.00 -5.23
CA PRO A 165 2.70 5.85 -6.35
C PRO A 165 1.95 5.13 -7.48
N GLU A 166 2.08 3.81 -7.60
CA GLU A 166 1.36 2.99 -8.57
C GLU A 166 0.09 2.34 -8.00
N GLY A 167 -0.33 2.80 -6.81
CA GLY A 167 -1.55 2.33 -6.14
C GLY A 167 -1.44 0.92 -5.57
N ASN A 168 -0.23 0.39 -5.37
CA ASN A 168 -0.08 -0.91 -4.73
C ASN A 168 -0.31 -0.78 -3.22
N PRO A 169 -1.12 -1.65 -2.62
CA PRO A 169 -1.47 -1.56 -1.21
C PRO A 169 -0.28 -1.98 -0.32
N ILE A 170 -0.02 -1.16 0.67
CA ILE A 170 1.01 -1.39 1.69
C ILE A 170 0.35 -1.33 3.06
N GLU A 171 0.69 -2.26 3.90
CA GLU A 171 0.36 -2.27 5.33
C GLU A 171 1.64 -2.12 6.15
N LEU A 172 1.64 -1.23 7.11
CA LEU A 172 2.68 -1.11 8.13
C LEU A 172 2.20 -1.82 9.39
N TRP A 173 3.06 -2.61 9.98
CA TRP A 173 2.79 -3.36 11.20
C TRP A 173 3.85 -3.09 12.27
N GLN A 174 3.41 -2.55 13.39
CA GLN A 174 4.19 -2.51 14.61
C GLN A 174 3.81 -3.71 15.47
N PRO A 175 4.64 -4.75 15.58
CA PRO A 175 4.39 -5.88 16.49
C PRO A 175 4.28 -5.43 17.96
N SER A 176 3.58 -6.23 18.78
CA SER A 176 3.46 -6.01 20.25
C SER A 176 4.74 -6.36 20.97
#